data_59a4fdea265f7713fa54b7d225eeb04b
#
_entry.id   59a4fdea265f7713fa54b7d225eeb04b
#
_cell.length_a   1.000
_cell.length_b   1.000
_cell.length_c   1.000
_cell.angle_alpha   90.00
_cell.angle_beta   90.00
_cell.angle_gamma   90.00
#
_symmetry.space_group_name_H-M   'P 1'
#
loop_
_entity.id
_entity.type
_entity.pdbx_description
1 polymer ?
#
loop_
_entity_poly.entity_id
_entity_poly.type
_entity_poly.pdbx_seq_one_letter_code
_entity_poly.pdbx_strand_id
1 'polypeptide(L)'
;SHFSDSNHYLEETVLRYEPSVLVVFNGSNDLWKEKPPAQVLKDFLEFKNRIFKRVPQCKIVLIPVKPSPKRLEIIETERALNKVLAAEAAKDDRLVLIEGMFDTLLNANGQPDETLFLNDRLHLNQAGYARWTKLLRPQLVK
;
A
#
# COMPACT_ATOMS: atom_id res chain seq x y z
N SER A 1 -9.83 -2.93 3.91
CA SER A 1 -9.32 -4.24 4.35
C SER A 1 -8.02 -4.10 5.11
N HIS A 2 -7.64 -5.13 5.81
CA HIS A 2 -6.43 -5.21 6.61
C HIS A 2 -5.53 -6.33 6.08
N PHE A 3 -4.23 -6.27 6.36
CA PHE A 3 -3.31 -7.38 6.00
C PHE A 3 -3.70 -8.68 6.70
N SER A 4 -4.22 -8.61 7.94
CA SER A 4 -4.73 -9.80 8.63
C SER A 4 -5.91 -10.44 7.92
N ASP A 5 -6.80 -9.65 7.33
CA ASP A 5 -7.90 -10.15 6.50
C ASP A 5 -7.37 -10.81 5.23
N SER A 6 -6.39 -10.16 4.59
CA SER A 6 -5.74 -10.72 3.40
C SER A 6 -5.06 -12.05 3.71
N ASN A 7 -4.41 -12.17 4.87
CA ASN A 7 -3.82 -13.42 5.34
C ASN A 7 -4.85 -14.52 5.54
N HIS A 8 -6.00 -14.15 6.14
CA HIS A 8 -7.07 -15.12 6.43
C HIS A 8 -7.65 -15.78 5.16
N TYR A 9 -7.81 -14.99 4.09
CA TYR A 9 -8.40 -15.47 2.83
C TYR A 9 -7.37 -15.74 1.73
N LEU A 10 -6.09 -15.73 2.05
CA LEU A 10 -5.01 -15.74 1.06
C LEU A 10 -5.08 -16.96 0.14
N GLU A 11 -5.34 -18.15 0.67
CA GLU A 11 -5.39 -19.37 -0.12
C GLU A 11 -6.48 -19.31 -1.19
N GLU A 12 -7.66 -18.81 -0.84
CA GLU A 12 -8.81 -18.76 -1.74
C GLU A 12 -8.73 -17.63 -2.75
N THR A 13 -8.11 -16.48 -2.38
CA THR A 13 -8.17 -15.27 -3.19
C THR A 13 -6.94 -15.05 -4.06
N VAL A 14 -5.78 -15.53 -3.64
CA VAL A 14 -4.50 -15.24 -4.30
C VAL A 14 -3.75 -16.50 -4.66
N LEU A 15 -3.41 -17.33 -3.68
CA LEU A 15 -2.52 -18.47 -3.90
C LEU A 15 -3.09 -19.51 -4.88
N ARG A 16 -4.41 -19.66 -4.88
CA ARG A 16 -5.13 -20.52 -5.80
C ARG A 16 -4.84 -20.23 -7.28
N TYR A 17 -4.62 -18.95 -7.62
CA TYR A 17 -4.42 -18.48 -8.99
C TYR A 17 -2.95 -18.39 -9.40
N GLU A 18 -2.02 -18.54 -8.47
CA GLU A 18 -0.58 -18.48 -8.70
C GLU A 18 -0.14 -17.29 -9.56
N PRO A 19 -0.46 -16.03 -9.15
CA PRO A 19 -0.22 -14.87 -9.98
C PRO A 19 1.27 -14.61 -10.19
N SER A 20 1.64 -14.08 -11.38
CA SER A 20 3.00 -13.65 -11.65
C SER A 20 3.30 -12.25 -11.08
N VAL A 21 2.27 -11.40 -11.02
CA VAL A 21 2.32 -10.06 -10.41
C VAL A 21 1.10 -9.90 -9.52
N LEU A 22 1.33 -9.44 -8.31
CA LEU A 22 0.28 -9.13 -7.35
C LEU A 22 0.42 -7.68 -6.89
N VAL A 23 -0.63 -6.89 -7.09
CA VAL A 23 -0.70 -5.52 -6.59
C VAL A 23 -1.40 -5.52 -5.24
N VAL A 24 -0.76 -4.96 -4.23
CA VAL A 24 -1.27 -4.95 -2.85
C VAL A 24 -1.42 -3.51 -2.37
N PHE A 25 -2.59 -3.20 -1.82
CA PHE A 25 -2.89 -1.90 -1.22
C PHE A 25 -3.64 -2.10 0.09
N ASN A 26 -2.92 -2.02 1.19
CA ASN A 26 -3.47 -2.19 2.54
C ASN A 26 -2.68 -1.33 3.54
N GLY A 27 -3.19 -1.23 4.76
CA GLY A 27 -2.48 -0.61 5.88
C GLY A 27 -3.13 0.67 6.41
N SER A 28 -3.79 1.48 5.57
CA SER A 28 -4.42 2.72 6.02
C SER A 28 -5.53 2.46 7.05
N ASN A 29 -6.37 1.46 6.82
CA ASN A 29 -7.43 1.09 7.77
C ASN A 29 -6.85 0.48 9.04
N ASP A 30 -5.76 -0.29 8.93
CA ASP A 30 -5.05 -0.83 10.09
C ASP A 30 -4.62 0.30 11.03
N LEU A 31 -3.95 1.31 10.48
CA LEU A 31 -3.47 2.45 11.27
C LEU A 31 -4.61 3.29 11.83
N TRP A 32 -5.65 3.52 11.03
CA TRP A 32 -6.81 4.30 11.46
C TRP A 32 -7.53 3.64 12.65
N LYS A 33 -7.56 2.32 12.70
CA LYS A 33 -8.11 1.56 13.83
C LYS A 33 -7.09 1.34 14.94
N GLU A 34 -6.06 2.18 14.99
CA GLU A 34 -5.05 2.21 16.06
C GLU A 34 -4.21 0.92 16.16
N LYS A 35 -4.16 0.11 15.11
CA LYS A 35 -3.23 -1.01 15.08
C LYS A 35 -1.80 -0.47 15.02
N PRO A 36 -0.90 -0.89 15.92
CA PRO A 36 0.48 -0.38 15.91
C PRO A 36 1.18 -0.65 14.57
N PRO A 37 2.01 0.27 14.07
CA PRO A 37 2.78 0.04 12.84
C PRO A 37 3.60 -1.26 12.85
N ALA A 38 4.15 -1.64 13.99
CA ALA A 38 4.89 -2.90 14.13
C ALA A 38 4.00 -4.13 13.86
N GLN A 39 2.73 -4.08 14.26
CA GLN A 39 1.79 -5.17 13.99
C GLN A 39 1.38 -5.19 12.51
N VAL A 40 1.17 -4.02 11.91
CA VAL A 40 0.88 -3.92 10.47
C VAL A 40 2.03 -4.51 9.66
N LEU A 41 3.26 -4.18 10.01
CA LEU A 41 4.45 -4.73 9.38
C LEU A 41 4.51 -6.26 9.53
N LYS A 42 4.26 -6.77 10.73
CA LYS A 42 4.24 -8.20 11.00
C LYS A 42 3.22 -8.93 10.13
N ASP A 43 2.01 -8.38 10.04
CA ASP A 43 0.94 -8.94 9.21
C ASP A 43 1.32 -8.92 7.72
N PHE A 44 1.96 -7.85 7.26
CA PHE A 44 2.46 -7.76 5.89
C PHE A 44 3.56 -8.78 5.62
N LEU A 45 4.53 -8.95 6.53
CA LEU A 45 5.61 -9.91 6.35
C LEU A 45 5.07 -11.35 6.30
N GLU A 46 4.10 -11.68 7.11
CA GLU A 46 3.42 -12.98 7.05
C GLU A 46 2.76 -13.19 5.69
N PHE A 47 2.02 -12.20 5.22
CA PHE A 47 1.37 -12.21 3.91
C PHE A 47 2.40 -12.42 2.78
N LYS A 48 3.46 -11.62 2.77
CA LYS A 48 4.54 -11.70 1.77
C LYS A 48 5.21 -13.08 1.78
N ASN A 49 5.56 -13.58 2.95
CA ASN A 49 6.28 -14.85 3.08
C ASN A 49 5.42 -16.03 2.59
N ARG A 50 4.13 -16.01 2.86
CA ARG A 50 3.21 -17.05 2.37
C ARG A 50 3.12 -17.04 0.85
N ILE A 51 3.08 -15.87 0.23
CA ILE A 51 3.06 -15.73 -1.22
C ILE A 51 4.35 -16.27 -1.82
N PHE A 52 5.50 -15.83 -1.34
CA PHE A 52 6.81 -16.23 -1.89
C PHE A 52 7.13 -17.71 -1.66
N LYS A 53 6.58 -18.29 -0.60
CA LYS A 53 6.71 -19.73 -0.37
C LYS A 53 5.94 -20.55 -1.41
N ARG A 54 4.71 -20.12 -1.75
CA ARG A 54 3.84 -20.82 -2.69
C ARG A 54 4.16 -20.48 -4.15
N VAL A 55 4.47 -19.22 -4.44
CA VAL A 55 4.74 -18.71 -5.79
C VAL A 55 6.06 -17.93 -5.75
N PRO A 56 7.22 -18.59 -5.73
CA PRO A 56 8.52 -17.94 -5.52
C PRO A 56 8.88 -16.89 -6.56
N GLN A 57 8.34 -16.97 -7.77
CA GLN A 57 8.59 -16.02 -8.86
C GLN A 57 7.57 -14.89 -8.93
N CYS A 58 6.61 -14.84 -8.01
CA CYS A 58 5.63 -13.76 -7.96
C CYS A 58 6.31 -12.43 -7.63
N LYS A 59 5.98 -11.38 -8.37
CA LYS A 59 6.36 -10.01 -8.05
C LYS A 59 5.22 -9.37 -7.24
N ILE A 60 5.53 -8.87 -6.06
CA ILE A 60 4.57 -8.11 -5.26
C ILE A 60 4.84 -6.61 -5.48
N VAL A 61 3.85 -5.91 -6.03
CA VAL A 61 3.88 -4.46 -6.18
C VAL A 61 3.04 -3.87 -5.04
N LEU A 62 3.72 -3.25 -4.08
CA LEU A 62 3.09 -2.68 -2.91
C LEU A 62 2.83 -1.19 -3.12
N ILE A 63 1.54 -0.82 -3.02
CA ILE A 63 1.13 0.57 -3.01
C ILE A 63 1.28 1.07 -1.59
N PRO A 64 2.04 2.17 -1.36
CA PRO A 64 2.24 2.70 -0.01
C PRO A 64 0.92 3.19 0.60
N VAL A 65 0.89 3.30 1.91
CA VAL A 65 -0.25 3.85 2.63
C VAL A 65 -0.52 5.27 2.14
N LYS A 66 -1.76 5.55 1.81
CA LYS A 66 -2.20 6.81 1.22
C LYS A 66 -2.53 7.83 2.31
N PRO A 67 -2.04 9.08 2.21
CA PRO A 67 -2.52 10.16 3.09
C PRO A 67 -3.93 10.54 2.70
N SER A 68 -4.69 11.10 3.63
CA SER A 68 -6.00 11.65 3.32
C SER A 68 -6.34 12.82 4.26
N PRO A 69 -7.15 13.80 3.80
CA PRO A 69 -7.57 14.89 4.66
C PRO A 69 -8.35 14.41 5.89
N LYS A 70 -9.19 13.39 5.71
CA LYS A 70 -10.00 12.82 6.79
C LYS A 70 -9.16 12.20 7.91
N ARG A 71 -7.96 11.69 7.57
CA ARG A 71 -7.06 10.99 8.50
C ARG A 71 -5.78 11.77 8.74
N LEU A 72 -5.84 13.10 8.70
CA LEU A 72 -4.67 13.95 8.85
C LEU A 72 -3.93 13.70 10.17
N GLU A 73 -4.63 13.35 11.22
CA GLU A 73 -4.05 13.11 12.55
C GLU A 73 -3.08 11.92 12.60
N ILE A 74 -3.15 11.00 11.64
CA ILE A 74 -2.23 9.85 11.57
C ILE A 74 -1.21 9.95 10.43
N ILE A 75 -1.06 11.10 9.81
CA ILE A 75 -0.20 11.27 8.63
C ILE A 75 1.26 10.88 8.91
N GLU A 76 1.78 11.25 10.08
CA GLU A 76 3.16 10.90 10.43
C GLU A 76 3.33 9.40 10.70
N THR A 77 2.31 8.76 11.26
CA THR A 77 2.29 7.30 11.42
C THR A 77 2.25 6.60 10.07
N GLU A 78 1.50 7.15 9.11
CA GLU A 78 1.46 6.64 7.73
C GLU A 78 2.82 6.77 7.05
N ARG A 79 3.50 7.92 7.21
CA ARG A 79 4.86 8.11 6.69
C ARG A 79 5.84 7.10 7.29
N ALA A 80 5.76 6.88 8.60
CA ALA A 80 6.63 5.95 9.30
C ALA A 80 6.44 4.52 8.80
N LEU A 81 5.20 4.08 8.60
CA LEU A 81 4.92 2.76 8.06
C LEU A 81 5.47 2.62 6.64
N ASN A 82 5.25 3.61 5.78
CA ASN A 82 5.77 3.56 4.41
C ASN A 82 7.30 3.47 4.38
N LYS A 83 7.98 4.14 5.29
CA LYS A 83 9.44 4.07 5.41
C LYS A 83 9.91 2.65 5.77
N VAL A 84 9.22 2.00 6.70
CA VAL A 84 9.54 0.62 7.09
C VAL A 84 9.25 -0.36 5.95
N LEU A 85 8.14 -0.18 5.24
CA LEU A 85 7.80 -1.00 4.07
C LEU A 85 8.83 -0.82 2.96
N ALA A 86 9.32 0.40 2.74
CA ALA A 86 10.38 0.67 1.76
C ALA A 86 11.68 -0.06 2.12
N ALA A 87 12.02 -0.09 3.40
CA ALA A 87 13.20 -0.82 3.87
C ALA A 87 13.07 -2.33 3.62
N GLU A 88 11.88 -2.89 3.81
CA GLU A 88 11.62 -4.30 3.49
C GLU A 88 11.69 -4.57 1.98
N ALA A 89 11.17 -3.66 1.16
CA ALA A 89 11.24 -3.79 -0.31
C ALA A 89 12.69 -3.78 -0.81
N ALA A 90 13.58 -3.05 -0.16
CA ALA A 90 14.98 -2.99 -0.53
C ALA A 90 15.73 -4.32 -0.32
N LYS A 91 15.18 -5.25 0.45
CA LYS A 91 15.80 -6.53 0.76
C LYS A 91 15.51 -7.65 -0.25
N ASP A 92 14.50 -7.46 -1.12
CA ASP A 92 14.07 -8.52 -2.05
C ASP A 92 13.57 -7.89 -3.36
N ASP A 93 14.21 -8.22 -4.48
CA ASP A 93 13.87 -7.69 -5.80
C ASP A 93 12.45 -8.03 -6.26
N ARG A 94 11.84 -9.05 -5.65
CA ARG A 94 10.45 -9.44 -5.96
C ARG A 94 9.42 -8.54 -5.27
N LEU A 95 9.84 -7.72 -4.31
CA LEU A 95 8.98 -6.79 -3.59
C LEU A 95 9.31 -5.37 -4.04
N VAL A 96 8.33 -4.69 -4.65
CA VAL A 96 8.49 -3.33 -5.15
C VAL A 96 7.51 -2.42 -4.44
N LEU A 97 8.00 -1.42 -3.73
CA LEU A 97 7.18 -0.33 -3.20
C LEU A 97 7.24 0.82 -4.22
N ILE A 98 6.07 1.30 -4.65
CA ILE A 98 6.01 2.38 -5.63
C ILE A 98 6.31 3.70 -4.93
N GLU A 99 7.42 4.33 -5.31
CA GLU A 99 7.80 5.64 -4.77
C GLU A 99 6.94 6.76 -5.33
N GLY A 100 6.77 7.81 -4.53
CA GLY A 100 6.09 9.04 -4.93
C GLY A 100 4.56 9.01 -4.80
N MET A 101 3.95 7.87 -4.54
CA MET A 101 2.48 7.78 -4.46
C MET A 101 1.90 8.51 -3.24
N PHE A 102 2.66 8.60 -2.16
CA PHE A 102 2.26 9.39 -0.99
C PHE A 102 2.41 10.88 -1.29
N ASP A 103 3.60 11.29 -1.73
CA ASP A 103 3.93 12.72 -1.89
C ASP A 103 3.16 13.39 -3.03
N THR A 104 2.80 12.64 -4.09
CA THR A 104 2.01 13.21 -5.20
C THR A 104 0.63 13.69 -4.78
N LEU A 105 0.15 13.25 -3.61
CA LEU A 105 -1.16 13.64 -3.07
C LEU A 105 -1.07 14.80 -2.08
N LEU A 106 0.13 15.33 -1.85
CA LEU A 106 0.34 16.44 -0.92
C LEU A 106 0.35 17.78 -1.65
N ASN A 107 -0.10 18.83 -0.94
CA ASN A 107 0.01 20.22 -1.40
C ASN A 107 1.38 20.82 -1.04
N ALA A 108 1.58 22.09 -1.36
CA ALA A 108 2.83 22.80 -1.08
C ALA A 108 3.18 22.89 0.40
N ASN A 109 2.20 22.72 1.29
CA ASN A 109 2.38 22.75 2.74
C ASN A 109 2.66 21.36 3.32
N GLY A 110 2.77 20.33 2.47
CA GLY A 110 2.99 18.96 2.92
C GLY A 110 1.77 18.27 3.50
N GLN A 111 0.58 18.79 3.24
CA GLN A 111 -0.69 18.22 3.68
C GLN A 111 -1.45 17.62 2.49
N PRO A 112 -2.38 16.67 2.72
CA PRO A 112 -3.18 16.11 1.65
C PRO A 112 -3.93 17.20 0.87
N ASP A 113 -3.81 17.16 -0.45
CA ASP A 113 -4.46 18.12 -1.35
C ASP A 113 -5.94 17.77 -1.49
N GLU A 114 -6.81 18.61 -0.91
CA GLU A 114 -8.27 18.40 -0.92
C GLU A 114 -8.84 18.23 -2.33
N THR A 115 -8.22 18.84 -3.35
CA THR A 115 -8.71 18.78 -4.73
C THR A 115 -8.56 17.42 -5.38
N LEU A 116 -7.84 16.51 -4.74
CA LEU A 116 -7.59 15.15 -5.25
C LEU A 116 -8.49 14.08 -4.61
N PHE A 117 -9.39 14.49 -3.72
CA PHE A 117 -10.25 13.59 -2.95
C PHE A 117 -11.73 13.85 -3.22
N LEU A 118 -12.55 12.81 -3.03
CA LEU A 118 -13.99 12.93 -3.04
C LEU A 118 -14.49 13.71 -1.81
N ASN A 119 -15.79 13.99 -1.77
CA ASN A 119 -16.41 14.73 -0.66
C ASN A 119 -16.23 14.05 0.70
N ASP A 120 -16.00 12.75 0.75
CA ASP A 120 -15.72 12.03 1.98
C ASP A 120 -14.31 12.33 2.53
N ARG A 121 -13.48 13.04 1.77
CA ARG A 121 -12.12 13.43 2.13
C ARG A 121 -11.20 12.23 2.41
N LEU A 122 -11.57 11.07 1.92
CA LEU A 122 -10.86 9.81 2.13
C LEU A 122 -10.49 9.12 0.83
N HIS A 123 -11.44 8.95 -0.08
CA HIS A 123 -11.21 8.30 -1.35
C HIS A 123 -10.75 9.29 -2.41
N LEU A 124 -9.85 8.84 -3.29
CA LEU A 124 -9.38 9.66 -4.41
C LEU A 124 -10.51 9.92 -5.41
N ASN A 125 -10.54 11.14 -5.94
CA ASN A 125 -11.36 11.45 -7.10
C ASN A 125 -10.62 11.11 -8.39
N GLN A 126 -11.20 11.45 -9.54
CA GLN A 126 -10.61 11.15 -10.84
C GLN A 126 -9.19 11.74 -10.98
N ALA A 127 -8.98 12.97 -10.52
CA ALA A 127 -7.66 13.62 -10.59
C ALA A 127 -6.62 12.92 -9.70
N GLY A 128 -7.02 12.48 -8.51
CA GLY A 128 -6.16 11.70 -7.61
C GLY A 128 -5.77 10.36 -8.22
N TYR A 129 -6.73 9.63 -8.77
CA TYR A 129 -6.45 8.36 -9.44
C TYR A 129 -5.57 8.54 -10.69
N ALA A 130 -5.72 9.66 -11.42
CA ALA A 130 -4.87 9.93 -12.59
C ALA A 130 -3.40 10.05 -12.17
N ARG A 131 -3.11 10.71 -11.05
CA ARG A 131 -1.75 10.81 -10.51
C ARG A 131 -1.20 9.44 -10.12
N TRP A 132 -2.01 8.62 -9.47
CA TRP A 132 -1.62 7.28 -9.06
C TRP A 132 -1.38 6.36 -10.25
N THR A 133 -2.27 6.37 -11.23
CA THR A 133 -2.15 5.55 -12.44
C THR A 133 -0.84 5.83 -13.16
N LYS A 134 -0.44 7.09 -13.22
CA LYS A 134 0.82 7.48 -13.86
C LYS A 134 2.03 6.83 -13.20
N LEU A 135 2.00 6.67 -11.87
CA LEU A 135 3.09 6.04 -11.11
C LEU A 135 3.01 4.52 -11.12
N LEU A 136 1.80 3.96 -11.10
CA LEU A 136 1.58 2.52 -11.04
C LEU A 136 1.83 1.83 -12.37
N ARG A 137 1.39 2.42 -13.48
CA ARG A 137 1.42 1.80 -14.81
C ARG A 137 2.79 1.24 -15.19
N PRO A 138 3.92 1.95 -15.01
CA PRO A 138 5.23 1.42 -15.36
C PRO A 138 5.60 0.12 -14.63
N GLN A 139 5.02 -0.12 -13.46
CA GLN A 139 5.30 -1.33 -12.68
C GLN A 139 4.53 -2.56 -13.19
N LEU A 140 3.49 -2.35 -13.97
CA LEU A 140 2.65 -3.41 -14.53
C LEU A 140 3.09 -3.83 -15.93
N VAL A 141 3.94 -3.06 -16.58
CA VAL A 141 4.47 -3.32 -17.91
C VAL A 141 5.83 -4.01 -17.77
N LYS A 142 5.99 -5.12 -18.46
CA LYS A 142 7.26 -5.85 -18.50
C LYS A 142 8.24 -5.19 -19.46
#